data_7a82d0dedff5119a1395dd8328c05b69
#
_entry.id   7a82d0dedff5119a1395dd8328c05b69
#
_cell.length_a   1.000
_cell.length_b   1.000
_cell.length_c   1.000
_cell.angle_alpha   90.00
_cell.angle_beta   90.00
_cell.angle_gamma   90.00
#
_symmetry.space_group_name_H-M   'P 1'
#
loop_
_entity.id
_entity.type
_entity.pdbx_description
1 polymer ?
#
loop_
_entity_poly.entity_id
_entity_poly.type
_entity_poly.pdbx_seq_one_letter_code
_entity_poly.pdbx_strand_id
1 'polypeptide(L)'
;MDPIFVSSTANEKEISNIRINQNARVKIGDFFFDGMINYISKTSDPNTRSFKIQVEVQNKDYKILSGLTSEIQILGPATEAFFIPSSLVTLNNAGKIGVKIIFDDKVKFIPIQIISDTGNGYWINSKELNKNEFIDIIIQGQDFTVEGEQVDVIKND
;
A
#
# COMPACT_ATOMS: atom_id res chain seq x y z
N MET A 1 -32.99 -4.24 7.42
CA MET A 1 -32.49 -4.25 6.04
C MET A 1 -31.19 -5.01 6.03
N ASP A 2 -31.16 -6.17 5.40
CA ASP A 2 -29.99 -7.04 5.27
C ASP A 2 -30.01 -7.67 3.86
N PRO A 3 -28.97 -7.50 3.04
CA PRO A 3 -27.80 -6.66 3.27
C PRO A 3 -28.11 -5.16 3.23
N ILE A 4 -27.18 -4.34 3.71
CA ILE A 4 -27.22 -2.88 3.55
C ILE A 4 -26.21 -2.44 2.49
N PHE A 5 -26.57 -1.40 1.73
CA PHE A 5 -25.73 -0.86 0.67
C PHE A 5 -25.19 0.51 1.09
N VAL A 6 -23.88 0.62 1.14
CA VAL A 6 -23.18 1.86 1.45
C VAL A 6 -22.69 2.47 0.15
N SER A 7 -23.10 3.71 -0.12
CA SER A 7 -22.76 4.43 -1.35
C SER A 7 -21.68 5.47 -1.09
N SER A 8 -20.73 5.59 -2.01
CA SER A 8 -19.71 6.62 -2.04
C SER A 8 -19.39 7.00 -3.48
N THR A 9 -18.47 7.93 -3.65
CA THR A 9 -17.95 8.34 -4.96
C THR A 9 -16.44 8.18 -5.01
N ALA A 10 -15.93 7.81 -6.17
CA ALA A 10 -14.51 7.72 -6.45
C ALA A 10 -14.17 8.61 -7.64
N ASN A 11 -13.02 9.26 -7.61
CA ASN A 11 -12.52 10.04 -8.75
C ASN A 11 -11.95 9.16 -9.86
N GLU A 12 -11.58 9.76 -11.00
CA GLU A 12 -11.08 9.04 -12.17
C GLU A 12 -9.80 8.23 -11.91
N LYS A 13 -8.91 8.73 -11.04
CA LYS A 13 -7.69 8.00 -10.69
C LYS A 13 -7.97 6.79 -9.80
N GLU A 14 -8.87 6.96 -8.85
CA GLU A 14 -9.27 5.91 -7.92
C GLU A 14 -10.03 4.80 -8.61
N ILE A 15 -11.01 5.15 -9.48
CA ILE A 15 -11.88 4.18 -10.14
C ILE A 15 -11.12 3.20 -11.03
N SER A 16 -9.98 3.60 -11.59
CA SER A 16 -9.14 2.74 -12.43
C SER A 16 -8.65 1.48 -11.68
N ASN A 17 -8.51 1.57 -10.36
CA ASN A 17 -8.01 0.52 -9.49
C ASN A 17 -9.11 -0.23 -8.72
N ILE A 18 -10.37 0.17 -8.89
CA ILE A 18 -11.53 -0.42 -8.21
C ILE A 18 -12.19 -1.46 -9.10
N ARG A 19 -12.55 -2.60 -8.54
CA ARG A 19 -13.19 -3.70 -9.26
C ARG A 19 -14.43 -4.21 -8.52
N ILE A 20 -15.41 -4.72 -9.27
CA ILE A 20 -16.54 -5.47 -8.72
C ILE A 20 -16.00 -6.71 -7.98
N ASN A 21 -16.64 -7.06 -6.88
CA ASN A 21 -16.28 -8.14 -5.97
C ASN A 21 -14.97 -7.90 -5.20
N GLN A 22 -14.40 -6.71 -5.25
CA GLN A 22 -13.25 -6.33 -4.43
C GLN A 22 -13.70 -6.12 -2.98
N ASN A 23 -12.88 -6.61 -2.04
CA ASN A 23 -13.14 -6.42 -0.63
C ASN A 23 -13.01 -4.94 -0.26
N ALA A 24 -13.90 -4.50 0.60
CA ALA A 24 -13.90 -3.16 1.15
C ALA A 24 -14.23 -3.22 2.65
N ARG A 25 -13.77 -2.23 3.39
CA ARG A 25 -14.11 -2.03 4.79
C ARG A 25 -14.87 -0.72 4.93
N VAL A 26 -15.99 -0.76 5.61
CA VAL A 26 -16.84 0.40 5.86
C VAL A 26 -16.70 0.80 7.32
N LYS A 27 -16.30 2.05 7.57
CA LYS A 27 -16.25 2.64 8.90
C LYS A 27 -17.52 3.47 9.11
N ILE A 28 -18.22 3.20 10.23
CA ILE A 28 -19.40 3.96 10.67
C ILE A 28 -19.20 4.30 12.15
N GLY A 29 -18.96 5.57 12.45
CA GLY A 29 -18.50 5.96 13.79
C GLY A 29 -17.17 5.27 14.12
N ASP A 30 -17.13 4.53 15.23
CA ASP A 30 -15.94 3.78 15.67
C ASP A 30 -15.96 2.30 15.25
N PHE A 31 -16.99 1.87 14.53
CA PHE A 31 -17.16 0.48 14.11
C PHE A 31 -16.73 0.26 12.67
N PHE A 32 -16.15 -0.92 12.44
CA PHE A 32 -15.74 -1.37 11.11
C PHE A 32 -16.57 -2.59 10.69
N PHE A 33 -16.99 -2.57 9.44
CA PHE A 33 -17.76 -3.64 8.81
C PHE A 33 -17.08 -4.04 7.50
N ASP A 34 -16.87 -5.33 7.33
CA ASP A 34 -16.34 -5.84 6.07
C ASP A 34 -17.47 -5.98 5.05
N GLY A 35 -17.18 -5.64 3.82
CA GLY A 35 -18.12 -5.68 2.71
C GLY A 35 -17.41 -5.91 1.37
N MET A 36 -18.19 -5.87 0.31
CA MET A 36 -17.72 -6.13 -1.04
C MET A 36 -18.33 -5.12 -2.01
N ILE A 37 -17.51 -4.64 -2.96
CA ILE A 37 -18.01 -3.73 -4.01
C ILE A 37 -18.94 -4.50 -4.93
N ASN A 38 -20.20 -4.13 -4.95
CA ASN A 38 -21.22 -4.75 -5.77
C ASN A 38 -21.65 -3.91 -6.98
N TYR A 39 -21.36 -2.60 -6.95
CA TYR A 39 -21.72 -1.71 -8.05
C TYR A 39 -20.67 -0.62 -8.27
N ILE A 40 -20.40 -0.36 -9.54
CA ILE A 40 -19.55 0.75 -10.04
C ILE A 40 -20.30 1.40 -11.20
N SER A 41 -20.56 2.72 -11.10
CA SER A 41 -21.17 3.47 -12.20
C SER A 41 -20.30 3.45 -13.46
N LYS A 42 -20.90 3.28 -14.61
CA LYS A 42 -20.20 3.34 -15.92
C LYS A 42 -20.02 4.78 -16.42
N THR A 43 -20.74 5.73 -15.83
CA THR A 43 -20.69 7.15 -16.19
C THR A 43 -20.34 7.97 -14.98
N SER A 44 -19.52 8.99 -15.17
CA SER A 44 -19.24 9.97 -14.11
C SER A 44 -20.38 10.99 -14.01
N ASP A 45 -20.55 11.53 -12.81
CA ASP A 45 -21.38 12.71 -12.59
C ASP A 45 -20.70 13.91 -13.27
N PRO A 46 -21.38 14.66 -14.14
CA PRO A 46 -20.78 15.76 -14.89
C PRO A 46 -20.35 16.94 -14.02
N ASN A 47 -20.96 17.12 -12.85
CA ASN A 47 -20.65 18.24 -11.95
C ASN A 47 -19.44 17.94 -11.06
N THR A 48 -19.36 16.72 -10.52
CA THR A 48 -18.33 16.30 -9.56
C THR A 48 -17.19 15.51 -10.22
N ARG A 49 -17.36 15.07 -11.47
CA ARG A 49 -16.41 14.18 -12.19
C ARG A 49 -16.06 12.92 -11.41
N SER A 50 -17.02 12.42 -10.65
CA SER A 50 -16.84 11.23 -9.84
C SER A 50 -17.79 10.11 -10.24
N PHE A 51 -17.38 8.88 -9.96
CA PHE A 51 -18.14 7.68 -10.25
C PHE A 51 -18.77 7.16 -8.97
N LYS A 52 -20.06 6.81 -9.02
CA LYS A 52 -20.73 6.20 -7.89
C LYS A 52 -20.27 4.76 -7.70
N ILE A 53 -19.94 4.41 -6.48
CA ILE A 53 -19.64 3.04 -6.05
C ILE A 53 -20.60 2.63 -4.94
N GLN A 54 -20.89 1.34 -4.82
CA GLN A 54 -21.67 0.77 -3.72
C GLN A 54 -20.94 -0.45 -3.16
N VAL A 55 -20.93 -0.52 -1.84
CA VAL A 55 -20.42 -1.65 -1.07
C VAL A 55 -21.60 -2.34 -0.40
N GLU A 56 -21.69 -3.64 -0.61
CA GLU A 56 -22.64 -4.49 0.08
C GLU A 56 -22.04 -4.96 1.40
N VAL A 57 -22.76 -4.73 2.49
CA VAL A 57 -22.37 -5.11 3.86
C VAL A 57 -23.45 -5.97 4.47
N GLN A 58 -23.10 -7.10 5.05
CA GLN A 58 -24.03 -7.95 5.80
C GLN A 58 -24.46 -7.25 7.09
N ASN A 59 -25.76 -7.19 7.32
CA ASN A 59 -26.36 -6.48 8.48
C ASN A 59 -27.37 -7.37 9.21
N LYS A 60 -27.00 -8.63 9.43
CA LYS A 60 -27.89 -9.64 10.04
C LYS A 60 -28.44 -9.24 11.40
N ASP A 61 -27.64 -8.51 12.18
CA ASP A 61 -28.02 -8.05 13.51
C ASP A 61 -28.71 -6.68 13.49
N TYR A 62 -28.98 -6.12 12.31
CA TYR A 62 -29.61 -4.79 12.13
C TYR A 62 -28.92 -3.65 12.89
N LYS A 63 -27.61 -3.77 13.15
CA LYS A 63 -26.82 -2.76 13.87
C LYS A 63 -26.53 -1.51 13.06
N ILE A 64 -26.51 -1.64 11.73
CA ILE A 64 -26.27 -0.52 10.82
C ILE A 64 -27.61 0.09 10.42
N LEU A 65 -27.79 1.36 10.78
CA LEU A 65 -28.98 2.13 10.43
C LEU A 65 -28.76 2.88 9.12
N SER A 66 -29.84 3.08 8.36
CA SER A 66 -29.81 3.89 7.14
C SER A 66 -29.66 5.38 7.49
N GLY A 67 -28.93 6.12 6.62
CA GLY A 67 -28.73 7.56 6.79
C GLY A 67 -27.49 7.95 7.62
N LEU A 68 -26.70 7.00 8.06
CA LEU A 68 -25.45 7.27 8.75
C LEU A 68 -24.34 7.67 7.76
N THR A 69 -23.47 8.59 8.21
CA THR A 69 -22.24 8.92 7.49
C THR A 69 -21.25 7.77 7.64
N SER A 70 -20.62 7.39 6.53
CA SER A 70 -19.67 6.30 6.48
C SER A 70 -18.45 6.63 5.62
N GLU A 71 -17.34 5.99 5.94
CA GLU A 71 -16.10 6.01 5.14
C GLU A 71 -15.90 4.62 4.55
N ILE A 72 -15.59 4.56 3.25
CA ILE A 72 -15.28 3.29 2.57
C ILE A 72 -13.77 3.22 2.34
N GLN A 73 -13.15 2.19 2.88
CA GLN A 73 -11.77 1.83 2.65
C GLN A 73 -11.72 0.64 1.68
N ILE A 74 -11.22 0.86 0.48
CA ILE A 74 -11.12 -0.20 -0.53
C ILE A 74 -9.80 -0.92 -0.32
N LEU A 75 -9.89 -2.23 -0.05
CA LEU A 75 -8.74 -3.07 0.19
C LEU A 75 -8.13 -3.46 -1.15
N GLY A 76 -6.90 -3.00 -1.41
CA GLY A 76 -6.12 -3.44 -2.55
C GLY A 76 -5.75 -4.93 -2.44
N PRO A 77 -5.23 -5.53 -3.52
CA PRO A 77 -4.67 -6.86 -3.43
C PRO A 77 -3.55 -6.88 -2.38
N ALA A 78 -3.48 -7.94 -1.61
CA ALA A 78 -2.38 -8.12 -0.66
C ALA A 78 -1.07 -8.07 -1.44
N THR A 79 -0.22 -7.12 -1.08
CA THR A 79 1.10 -6.97 -1.66
C THR A 79 2.13 -7.27 -0.59
N GLU A 80 3.13 -8.05 -0.92
CA GLU A 80 4.26 -8.25 -0.01
C GLU A 80 4.94 -6.90 0.22
N ALA A 81 5.13 -6.57 1.48
CA ALA A 81 5.76 -5.33 1.88
C ALA A 81 6.74 -5.57 3.02
N PHE A 82 7.85 -4.83 2.98
CA PHE A 82 8.87 -4.82 4.01
C PHE A 82 8.89 -3.45 4.67
N PHE A 83 9.01 -3.41 5.97
CA PHE A 83 9.21 -2.15 6.68
C PHE A 83 10.71 -1.86 6.77
N ILE A 84 11.09 -0.65 6.35
CA ILE A 84 12.46 -0.17 6.48
C ILE A 84 12.48 1.23 7.12
N PRO A 85 13.44 1.54 8.00
CA PRO A 85 13.68 2.89 8.48
C PRO A 85 13.97 3.85 7.32
N SER A 86 13.51 5.10 7.43
CA SER A 86 13.73 6.12 6.39
C SER A 86 15.21 6.39 6.10
N SER A 87 16.08 6.19 7.11
CA SER A 87 17.53 6.36 7.00
C SER A 87 18.23 5.36 6.04
N LEU A 88 17.56 4.24 5.69
CA LEU A 88 18.11 3.22 4.79
C LEU A 88 17.77 3.48 3.32
N VAL A 89 16.88 4.40 3.06
CA VAL A 89 16.47 4.76 1.70
C VAL A 89 17.47 5.73 1.10
N THR A 90 17.95 5.42 -0.08
CA THR A 90 18.90 6.26 -0.82
C THR A 90 18.49 6.43 -2.27
N LEU A 91 19.14 7.34 -2.97
CA LEU A 91 18.97 7.57 -4.41
C LEU A 91 20.21 7.08 -5.15
N ASN A 92 20.02 6.42 -6.28
CA ASN A 92 21.13 6.14 -7.18
C ASN A 92 21.45 7.35 -8.07
N ASN A 93 22.50 7.26 -8.86
CA ASN A 93 22.96 8.32 -9.79
C ASN A 93 21.91 8.69 -10.84
N ALA A 94 20.92 7.83 -11.11
CA ALA A 94 19.81 8.08 -12.02
C ALA A 94 18.57 8.67 -11.30
N GLY A 95 18.68 9.02 -10.01
CA GLY A 95 17.59 9.57 -9.20
C GLY A 95 16.49 8.56 -8.81
N LYS A 96 16.75 7.25 -8.93
CA LYS A 96 15.81 6.21 -8.48
C LYS A 96 15.97 5.96 -7.00
N ILE A 97 14.83 5.80 -6.32
CA ILE A 97 14.79 5.44 -4.90
C ILE A 97 15.08 3.96 -4.73
N GLY A 98 15.91 3.62 -3.75
CA GLY A 98 16.28 2.25 -3.45
C GLY A 98 16.98 2.07 -2.12
N VAL A 99 17.46 0.86 -1.90
CA VAL A 99 18.32 0.50 -0.77
C VAL A 99 19.61 -0.12 -1.27
N LYS A 100 20.69 0.03 -0.51
CA LYS A 100 21.95 -0.65 -0.77
C LYS A 100 22.02 -1.90 0.10
N ILE A 101 22.32 -3.02 -0.53
CA ILE A 101 22.52 -4.32 0.13
C ILE A 101 23.93 -4.83 -0.13
N ILE A 102 24.36 -5.80 0.66
CA ILE A 102 25.55 -6.60 0.39
C ILE A 102 25.12 -7.90 -0.28
N PHE A 103 25.67 -8.17 -1.43
CA PHE A 103 25.49 -9.41 -2.17
C PHE A 103 26.85 -9.86 -2.75
N ASP A 104 27.30 -11.07 -2.39
CA ASP A 104 28.63 -11.60 -2.76
C ASP A 104 29.79 -10.63 -2.44
N ASP A 105 29.80 -10.10 -1.20
CA ASP A 105 30.77 -9.11 -0.69
C ASP A 105 30.85 -7.81 -1.50
N LYS A 106 29.85 -7.52 -2.29
CA LYS A 106 29.74 -6.30 -3.09
C LYS A 106 28.49 -5.52 -2.79
N VAL A 107 28.58 -4.21 -2.92
CA VAL A 107 27.44 -3.32 -2.82
C VAL A 107 26.53 -3.47 -4.03
N LYS A 108 25.26 -3.77 -3.82
CA LYS A 108 24.23 -3.81 -4.85
C LYS A 108 23.12 -2.83 -4.49
N PHE A 109 22.71 -2.01 -5.46
CA PHE A 109 21.53 -1.13 -5.32
C PHE A 109 20.27 -1.89 -5.75
N ILE A 110 19.26 -1.91 -4.87
CA ILE A 110 17.96 -2.48 -5.18
C ILE A 110 16.92 -1.38 -5.25
N PRO A 111 16.26 -1.20 -6.41
CA PRO A 111 15.17 -0.25 -6.52
C PRO A 111 13.96 -0.73 -5.72
N ILE A 112 13.33 0.22 -5.02
CA ILE A 112 12.15 -0.02 -4.21
C ILE A 112 10.97 0.84 -4.65
N GLN A 113 9.76 0.39 -4.33
CA GLN A 113 8.56 1.16 -4.44
C GLN A 113 8.01 1.43 -3.04
N ILE A 114 7.84 2.69 -2.68
CA ILE A 114 7.22 3.07 -1.41
C ILE A 114 5.71 2.87 -1.55
N ILE A 115 5.14 2.06 -0.66
CA ILE A 115 3.70 1.79 -0.57
C ILE A 115 3.06 2.76 0.42
N SER A 116 3.70 2.98 1.57
CA SER A 116 3.18 3.85 2.64
C SER A 116 4.32 4.45 3.44
N ASP A 117 4.12 5.71 3.85
CA ASP A 117 5.00 6.45 4.75
C ASP A 117 4.36 6.47 6.15
N THR A 118 5.11 6.08 7.16
CA THR A 118 4.67 6.05 8.57
C THR A 118 5.30 7.15 9.43
N GLY A 119 6.09 8.05 8.80
CA GLY A 119 6.82 9.13 9.46
C GLY A 119 8.19 8.73 10.03
N ASN A 120 8.38 7.50 10.47
CA ASN A 120 9.65 6.96 10.95
C ASN A 120 10.27 5.89 10.03
N GLY A 121 9.56 5.52 8.98
CA GLY A 121 10.00 4.54 7.99
C GLY A 121 8.94 4.34 6.90
N TYR A 122 9.28 3.46 5.99
CA TYR A 122 8.47 3.17 4.81
C TYR A 122 8.10 1.70 4.75
N TRP A 123 6.84 1.42 4.39
CA TRP A 123 6.47 0.13 3.83
C TRP A 123 6.82 0.14 2.35
N ILE A 124 7.69 -0.77 1.96
CA ILE A 124 8.22 -0.86 0.60
C ILE A 124 7.89 -2.20 -0.04
N ASN A 125 7.82 -2.20 -1.36
CA ASN A 125 7.86 -3.41 -2.17
C ASN A 125 9.05 -3.35 -3.12
N SER A 126 9.61 -4.49 -3.45
CA SER A 126 10.60 -4.62 -4.50
C SER A 126 10.48 -6.00 -5.15
N LYS A 127 10.68 -6.05 -6.45
CA LYS A 127 10.68 -7.32 -7.19
C LYS A 127 11.93 -8.17 -6.91
N GLU A 128 12.99 -7.53 -6.41
CA GLU A 128 14.27 -8.17 -6.14
C GLU A 128 14.45 -8.57 -4.67
N LEU A 129 13.59 -8.08 -3.76
CA LEU A 129 13.58 -8.50 -2.37
C LEU A 129 12.67 -9.71 -2.23
N ASN A 130 13.23 -10.85 -1.85
CA ASN A 130 12.49 -12.08 -1.65
C ASN A 130 12.31 -12.37 -0.16
N LYS A 131 11.11 -12.78 0.25
CA LYS A 131 10.72 -13.08 1.64
C LYS A 131 11.52 -14.21 2.29
N ASN A 132 12.11 -15.06 1.48
CA ASN A 132 12.80 -16.28 1.93
C ASN A 132 14.34 -16.13 1.99
N GLU A 133 14.87 -14.96 1.72
CA GLU A 133 16.31 -14.69 1.76
C GLU A 133 16.61 -13.67 2.84
N PHE A 134 17.59 -13.98 3.69
CA PHE A 134 18.19 -13.00 4.58
C PHE A 134 19.03 -12.06 3.72
N ILE A 135 18.71 -10.77 3.78
CA ILE A 135 19.38 -9.74 2.99
C ILE A 135 20.07 -8.79 3.96
N ASP A 136 21.38 -8.67 3.83
CA ASP A 136 22.16 -7.71 4.61
C ASP A 136 22.01 -6.31 4.00
N ILE A 137 21.25 -5.43 4.66
CA ILE A 137 21.08 -4.03 4.25
C ILE A 137 22.17 -3.19 4.91
N ILE A 138 22.79 -2.30 4.13
CA ILE A 138 23.80 -1.37 4.65
C ILE A 138 23.09 -0.31 5.49
N ILE A 139 23.35 -0.31 6.80
CA ILE A 139 22.78 0.64 7.75
C ILE A 139 23.68 1.84 8.04
N GLN A 140 24.96 1.73 7.72
CA GLN A 140 25.96 2.79 7.94
C GLN A 140 26.99 2.82 6.80
N GLY A 141 27.40 4.01 6.36
CA GLY A 141 28.35 4.17 5.27
C GLY A 141 27.76 4.13 3.87
N GLN A 142 26.45 4.04 3.72
CA GLN A 142 25.75 3.93 2.44
C GLN A 142 26.03 5.10 1.48
N ASP A 143 26.30 6.29 2.00
CA ASP A 143 26.61 7.47 1.17
C ASP A 143 28.03 7.44 0.60
N PHE A 144 28.92 6.64 1.17
CA PHE A 144 30.32 6.51 0.79
C PHE A 144 30.59 5.29 -0.08
N THR A 145 29.61 4.40 -0.27
CA THR A 145 29.76 3.17 -1.06
C THR A 145 29.22 3.35 -2.47
N VAL A 146 29.92 2.76 -3.44
CA VAL A 146 29.53 2.76 -4.86
C VAL A 146 29.04 1.36 -5.26
N GLU A 147 28.06 1.28 -6.15
CA GLU A 147 27.56 0.01 -6.67
C GLU A 147 28.67 -0.81 -7.31
N GLY A 148 28.80 -2.07 -6.90
CA GLY A 148 29.85 -2.98 -7.35
C GLY A 148 31.14 -2.92 -6.55
N GLU A 149 31.27 -2.01 -5.59
CA GLU A 149 32.44 -1.90 -4.71
C GLU A 149 32.46 -3.09 -3.73
N GLN A 150 33.67 -3.64 -3.54
CA GLN A 150 33.91 -4.67 -2.52
C GLN A 150 34.10 -3.98 -1.16
N VAL A 151 33.36 -4.43 -0.17
CA VAL A 151 33.34 -3.81 1.16
C VAL A 151 33.56 -4.85 2.25
N ASP A 152 34.28 -4.43 3.30
CA ASP A 152 34.38 -5.22 4.53
C ASP A 152 33.12 -5.02 5.37
N VAL A 153 32.42 -6.11 5.66
CA VAL A 153 31.15 -6.09 6.36
C VAL A 153 31.35 -6.26 7.86
N ILE A 154 30.98 -5.26 8.65
CA ILE A 154 30.85 -5.40 10.10
C ILE A 154 29.37 -5.66 10.39
N LYS A 155 29.02 -6.86 10.82
CA LYS A 155 27.65 -7.21 11.22
C LYS A 155 27.35 -6.65 12.61
N ASN A 156 26.27 -5.88 12.72
CA ASN A 156 25.68 -5.54 14.02
C ASN A 156 24.59 -6.59 14.35
N ASP A 157 24.82 -7.35 15.40
CA ASP A 157 23.87 -8.30 15.96
C ASP A 157 22.70 -7.58 16.66
#